data_0590d13655b5ce6ca073cacb0b31a047
#
_entry.id   0590d13655b5ce6ca073cacb0b31a047
#
_cell.length_a   1.000
_cell.length_b   1.000
_cell.length_c   1.000
_cell.angle_alpha   90.00
_cell.angle_beta   90.00
_cell.angle_gamma   90.00
#
_symmetry.space_group_name_H-M   'P 1'
#
loop_
_entity.id
_entity.type
_entity.pdbx_description
1 polymer ?
#
loop_
_entity_poly.entity_id
_entity_poly.type
_entity_poly.pdbx_seq_one_letter_code
_entity_poly.pdbx_strand_id
1 'polypeptide(L)'
;MRICLVGVGQSVPGFEDIWFGIIEKGYKKVLRPDTEVVQRGLKVGLGNPLDYTNNYYTHLNLGSIVEAFIEAEKEGFDAAVVGCFDDWGIKEASAVVDIPLIGPGLSSVLFACQLGRKFAVIVANMPGIVPHIEEQIRA
;
A
#
# COMPACT_ATOMS: atom_id res chain seq x y z
N MET A 1 15.00 8.97 -9.63
CA MET A 1 14.40 7.72 -9.10
C MET A 1 12.91 7.79 -9.34
N ARG A 2 12.31 6.70 -9.89
CA ARG A 2 10.87 6.61 -10.19
C ARG A 2 10.24 5.55 -9.28
N ILE A 3 9.23 5.93 -8.53
CA ILE A 3 8.51 5.05 -7.59
C ILE A 3 7.06 4.90 -8.04
N CYS A 4 6.55 3.67 -8.10
CA CYS A 4 5.13 3.41 -8.32
C CYS A 4 4.41 3.24 -6.98
N LEU A 5 3.40 4.06 -6.71
CA LEU A 5 2.50 3.88 -5.57
C LEU A 5 1.23 3.17 -6.06
N VAL A 6 1.08 1.91 -5.70
CA VAL A 6 -0.03 1.05 -6.11
C VAL A 6 -1.16 1.12 -5.08
N GLY A 7 -2.32 1.62 -5.48
CA GLY A 7 -3.53 1.58 -4.68
C GLY A 7 -4.08 0.14 -4.56
N VAL A 8 -4.88 -0.11 -3.55
CA VAL A 8 -5.46 -1.44 -3.29
C VAL A 8 -6.90 -1.59 -3.77
N GLY A 9 -7.45 -0.55 -4.34
CA GLY A 9 -8.81 -0.51 -4.90
C GLY A 9 -8.83 -0.13 -6.37
N GLN A 10 -9.98 -0.37 -7.01
CA GLN A 10 -10.22 0.08 -8.36
C GLN A 10 -10.15 1.61 -8.43
N SER A 11 -9.61 2.10 -9.54
CA SER A 11 -9.61 3.52 -9.87
C SER A 11 -11.03 4.08 -9.91
N VAL A 12 -11.35 5.01 -9.01
CA VAL A 12 -12.65 5.69 -8.95
C VAL A 12 -12.42 7.19 -9.14
N PRO A 13 -12.83 7.75 -10.28
CA PRO A 13 -12.66 9.18 -10.55
C PRO A 13 -13.20 10.06 -9.41
N GLY A 14 -12.41 11.03 -8.99
CA GLY A 14 -12.74 11.96 -7.90
C GLY A 14 -12.37 11.48 -6.49
N PHE A 15 -12.48 10.19 -6.17
CA PHE A 15 -12.01 9.65 -4.89
C PHE A 15 -10.49 9.54 -4.88
N GLU A 16 -9.91 9.06 -5.96
CA GLU A 16 -8.45 8.95 -6.10
C GLU A 16 -7.76 10.30 -5.99
N ASP A 17 -8.30 11.33 -6.63
CA ASP A 17 -7.72 12.68 -6.60
C ASP A 17 -7.58 13.20 -5.16
N ILE A 18 -8.59 12.94 -4.32
CA ILE A 18 -8.57 13.33 -2.90
C ILE A 18 -7.54 12.49 -2.14
N TRP A 19 -7.61 11.17 -2.26
CA TRP A 19 -6.74 10.24 -1.53
C TRP A 19 -5.28 10.41 -1.91
N PHE A 20 -5.00 10.40 -3.20
CA PHE A 20 -3.65 10.61 -3.71
C PHE A 20 -3.11 12.00 -3.38
N GLY A 21 -3.94 13.02 -3.42
CA GLY A 21 -3.54 14.37 -3.01
C GLY A 21 -3.16 14.47 -1.53
N ILE A 22 -3.78 13.69 -0.64
CA ILE A 22 -3.40 13.61 0.78
C ILE A 22 -2.04 12.94 0.95
N ILE A 23 -1.85 11.79 0.29
CA ILE A 23 -0.59 11.04 0.35
C ILE A 23 0.54 11.86 -0.26
N GLU A 24 0.30 12.54 -1.38
CA GLU A 24 1.26 13.39 -2.06
C GLU A 24 1.82 14.49 -1.16
N LYS A 25 0.95 15.17 -0.41
CA LYS A 25 1.36 16.18 0.57
C LYS A 25 2.28 15.61 1.66
N GLY A 26 2.14 14.32 1.96
CA GLY A 26 2.98 13.60 2.93
C GLY A 26 4.36 13.31 2.36
N TYR A 27 4.44 12.58 1.25
CA TYR A 27 5.73 12.11 0.72
C TYR A 27 6.59 13.25 0.14
N LYS A 28 5.98 14.31 -0.41
CA LYS A 28 6.73 15.50 -0.88
C LYS A 28 7.55 16.20 0.20
N LYS A 29 7.25 15.97 1.47
CA LYS A 29 8.03 16.56 2.58
C LYS A 29 9.29 15.78 2.90
N VAL A 30 9.38 14.53 2.48
CA VAL A 30 10.45 13.59 2.89
C VAL A 30 11.25 13.05 1.72
N LEU A 31 10.66 13.01 0.53
CA LEU A 31 11.37 12.55 -0.66
C LEU A 31 12.34 13.61 -1.19
N ARG A 32 13.39 13.13 -1.84
CA ARG A 32 14.32 14.00 -2.56
C ARG A 32 13.60 14.67 -3.74
N PRO A 33 13.99 15.91 -4.11
CA PRO A 33 13.35 16.66 -5.19
C PRO A 33 13.41 15.97 -6.56
N ASP A 34 14.40 15.09 -6.78
CA ASP A 34 14.60 14.32 -8.00
C ASP A 34 13.84 12.99 -8.03
N THR A 35 13.00 12.73 -7.04
CA THR A 35 12.17 11.52 -6.97
C THR A 35 10.81 11.78 -7.59
N GLU A 36 10.48 11.04 -8.63
CA GLU A 36 9.16 10.98 -9.24
C GLU A 36 8.31 9.88 -8.58
N VAL A 37 7.10 10.21 -8.17
CA VAL A 37 6.12 9.22 -7.67
C VAL A 37 4.93 9.21 -8.61
N VAL A 38 4.65 8.07 -9.20
CA VAL A 38 3.46 7.83 -10.01
C VAL A 38 2.47 7.01 -9.20
N GLN A 39 1.30 7.56 -8.98
CA GLN A 39 0.22 6.91 -8.22
C GLN A 39 -0.76 6.27 -9.21
N ARG A 40 -1.19 5.05 -8.92
CA ARG A 40 -2.18 4.34 -9.75
C ARG A 40 -3.10 3.46 -8.91
N GLY A 41 -4.38 3.46 -9.22
CA GLY A 41 -5.34 2.47 -8.73
C GLY A 41 -5.26 1.17 -9.53
N LEU A 42 -6.00 0.17 -9.11
CA LEU A 42 -6.10 -1.08 -9.85
C LEU A 42 -6.97 -0.91 -11.10
N LYS A 43 -6.58 -1.56 -12.19
CA LYS A 43 -7.41 -1.62 -13.42
C LYS A 43 -8.72 -2.36 -13.19
N VAL A 44 -8.65 -3.41 -12.39
CA VAL A 44 -9.80 -4.20 -11.96
C VAL A 44 -9.70 -4.37 -10.45
N GLY A 45 -10.75 -4.00 -9.75
CA GLY A 45 -10.86 -4.16 -8.30
C GLY A 45 -12.30 -4.47 -7.92
N LEU A 46 -12.50 -5.21 -6.87
CA LEU A 46 -13.79 -5.62 -6.34
C LEU A 46 -14.02 -5.03 -4.96
N GLY A 47 -15.26 -4.72 -4.67
CA GLY A 47 -15.67 -4.19 -3.37
C GLY A 47 -15.64 -2.66 -3.28
N ASN A 48 -16.34 -2.18 -2.26
CA ASN A 48 -16.31 -0.79 -1.85
C ASN A 48 -15.06 -0.56 -0.96
N PRO A 49 -14.44 0.61 -0.94
CA PRO A 49 -13.37 0.94 0.01
C PRO A 49 -13.65 0.58 1.48
N LEU A 50 -14.92 0.60 1.89
CA LEU A 50 -15.35 0.19 3.24
C LEU A 50 -15.30 -1.33 3.47
N ASP A 51 -15.19 -2.13 2.42
CA ASP A 51 -15.14 -3.59 2.49
C ASP A 51 -13.70 -4.13 2.58
N TYR A 52 -12.69 -3.26 2.49
CA TYR A 52 -11.27 -3.67 2.45
C TYR A 52 -10.75 -4.29 3.75
N THR A 53 -11.50 -4.26 4.83
CA THR A 53 -11.23 -5.06 6.02
C THR A 53 -11.78 -6.49 5.92
N ASN A 54 -12.46 -6.81 4.83
CA ASN A 54 -13.00 -8.13 4.59
C ASN A 54 -12.00 -8.98 3.80
N ASN A 55 -11.43 -9.99 4.43
CA ASN A 55 -10.44 -10.89 3.84
C ASN A 55 -10.87 -11.51 2.50
N TYR A 56 -12.17 -11.68 2.27
CA TYR A 56 -12.66 -12.16 0.99
C TYR A 56 -12.39 -11.19 -0.16
N TYR A 57 -12.72 -9.90 0.02
CA TYR A 57 -12.43 -8.88 -0.99
C TYR A 57 -10.92 -8.64 -1.16
N THR A 58 -10.17 -8.68 -0.07
CA THR A 58 -8.70 -8.63 -0.13
C THR A 58 -8.16 -9.77 -0.99
N HIS A 59 -8.61 -10.98 -0.75
CA HIS A 59 -8.20 -12.16 -1.52
C HIS A 59 -8.54 -12.02 -3.02
N LEU A 60 -9.72 -11.53 -3.35
CA LEU A 60 -10.14 -11.33 -4.75
C LEU A 60 -9.30 -10.24 -5.45
N ASN A 61 -8.87 -9.21 -4.74
CA ASN A 61 -8.08 -8.12 -5.32
C ASN A 61 -6.57 -8.43 -5.39
N LEU A 62 -6.10 -9.45 -4.69
CA LEU A 62 -4.69 -9.77 -4.56
C LEU A 62 -3.99 -9.95 -5.91
N GLY A 63 -4.60 -10.69 -6.83
CA GLY A 63 -4.08 -10.89 -8.18
C GLY A 63 -3.90 -9.57 -8.94
N SER A 64 -4.87 -8.66 -8.85
CA SER A 64 -4.79 -7.34 -9.51
C SER A 64 -3.70 -6.45 -8.89
N ILE A 65 -3.44 -6.58 -7.59
CA ILE A 65 -2.34 -5.86 -6.92
C ILE A 65 -1.00 -6.38 -7.40
N VAL A 66 -0.82 -7.71 -7.46
CA VAL A 66 0.41 -8.34 -7.96
C VAL A 66 0.67 -7.97 -9.41
N GLU A 67 -0.35 -8.00 -10.27
CA GLU A 67 -0.23 -7.56 -11.66
C GLU A 67 0.20 -6.09 -11.78
N ALA A 68 -0.29 -5.21 -10.90
CA ALA A 68 0.11 -3.81 -10.91
C ALA A 68 1.61 -3.63 -10.55
N PHE A 69 2.16 -4.47 -9.69
CA PHE A 69 3.61 -4.49 -9.39
C PHE A 69 4.42 -5.04 -10.57
N ILE A 70 3.97 -6.10 -11.22
CA ILE A 70 4.61 -6.65 -12.42
C ILE A 70 4.63 -5.60 -13.54
N GLU A 71 3.54 -4.86 -13.72
CA GLU A 71 3.48 -3.76 -14.69
C GLU A 71 4.45 -2.63 -14.32
N ALA A 72 4.53 -2.25 -13.04
CA ALA A 72 5.47 -1.24 -12.59
C ALA A 72 6.92 -1.61 -12.93
N GLU A 73 7.32 -2.84 -12.70
CA GLU A 73 8.65 -3.32 -13.09
C GLU A 73 8.86 -3.26 -14.60
N LYS A 74 7.92 -3.74 -15.41
CA LYS A 74 8.00 -3.69 -16.89
C LYS A 74 8.10 -2.27 -17.43
N GLU A 75 7.51 -1.30 -16.76
CA GLU A 75 7.56 0.12 -17.11
C GLU A 75 8.85 0.82 -16.64
N GLY A 76 9.76 0.10 -15.97
CA GLY A 76 11.05 0.61 -15.53
C GLY A 76 10.98 1.51 -14.30
N PHE A 77 10.07 1.25 -13.37
CA PHE A 77 10.13 1.85 -12.04
C PHE A 77 11.29 1.28 -11.23
N ASP A 78 11.94 2.11 -10.43
CA ASP A 78 13.05 1.71 -9.57
C ASP A 78 12.59 0.99 -8.30
N ALA A 79 11.36 1.23 -7.86
CA ALA A 79 10.72 0.62 -6.71
C ALA A 79 9.20 0.76 -6.78
N ALA A 80 8.47 -0.05 -6.02
CA ALA A 80 7.04 0.12 -5.86
C ALA A 80 6.62 0.05 -4.38
N VAL A 81 5.52 0.74 -4.05
CA VAL A 81 4.95 0.84 -2.70
C VAL A 81 3.48 0.49 -2.79
N VAL A 82 2.97 -0.34 -1.87
CA VAL A 82 1.52 -0.52 -1.75
C VAL A 82 0.90 0.62 -0.94
N GLY A 83 -0.22 1.14 -1.39
CA GLY A 83 -0.93 2.26 -0.76
C GLY A 83 -1.83 1.85 0.41
N CYS A 84 -1.48 0.80 1.16
CA CYS A 84 -2.25 0.30 2.29
C CYS A 84 -1.33 -0.17 3.41
N PHE A 85 -1.70 0.13 4.66
CA PHE A 85 -0.94 -0.32 5.84
C PHE A 85 -0.89 -1.85 5.98
N ASP A 86 -1.84 -2.56 5.40
CA ASP A 86 -1.90 -4.04 5.44
C ASP A 86 -0.89 -4.74 4.52
N ASP A 87 -0.09 -3.98 3.77
CA ASP A 87 0.98 -4.51 2.91
C ASP A 87 0.51 -5.56 1.88
N TRP A 88 -0.74 -5.42 1.39
CA TRP A 88 -1.34 -6.40 0.48
C TRP A 88 -0.52 -6.62 -0.78
N GLY A 89 -0.30 -7.90 -1.08
CA GLY A 89 0.38 -8.33 -2.30
C GLY A 89 1.91 -8.21 -2.28
N ILE A 90 2.51 -7.63 -1.24
CA ILE A 90 3.97 -7.50 -1.14
C ILE A 90 4.66 -8.87 -1.14
N LYS A 91 4.17 -9.80 -0.31
CA LYS A 91 4.74 -11.14 -0.20
C LYS A 91 4.64 -11.92 -1.52
N GLU A 92 3.47 -11.88 -2.14
CA GLU A 92 3.20 -12.59 -3.39
C GLU A 92 3.97 -11.96 -4.56
N ALA A 93 3.98 -10.64 -4.66
CA ALA A 93 4.69 -9.94 -5.71
C ALA A 93 6.21 -10.09 -5.59
N SER A 94 6.76 -10.15 -4.39
CA SER A 94 8.20 -10.38 -4.17
C SER A 94 8.72 -11.72 -4.73
N ALA A 95 7.82 -12.64 -5.06
CA ALA A 95 8.18 -13.90 -5.70
C ALA A 95 8.30 -13.78 -7.24
N VAL A 96 7.84 -12.67 -7.83
CA VAL A 96 7.67 -12.53 -9.29
C VAL A 96 8.21 -11.23 -9.87
N VAL A 97 8.71 -10.30 -9.04
CA VAL A 97 9.36 -9.05 -9.45
C VAL A 97 10.70 -8.88 -8.73
N ASP A 98 11.65 -8.22 -9.39
CA ASP A 98 13.00 -7.99 -8.86
C ASP A 98 13.17 -6.57 -8.27
N ILE A 99 12.29 -5.61 -8.61
CA ILE A 99 12.34 -4.27 -8.01
C ILE A 99 11.96 -4.30 -6.52
N PRO A 100 12.57 -3.45 -5.67
CA PRO A 100 12.16 -3.32 -4.28
C PRO A 100 10.68 -3.02 -4.12
N LEU A 101 9.99 -3.86 -3.33
CA LEU A 101 8.61 -3.65 -2.93
C LEU A 101 8.56 -3.22 -1.47
N ILE A 102 7.80 -2.16 -1.19
CA ILE A 102 7.73 -1.55 0.14
C ILE A 102 6.30 -1.58 0.66
N GLY A 103 6.14 -2.21 1.82
CA GLY A 103 4.91 -2.19 2.61
C GLY A 103 4.97 -1.13 3.70
N PRO A 104 4.06 -0.17 3.75
CA PRO A 104 4.05 0.86 4.79
C PRO A 104 3.79 0.30 6.19
N GLY A 105 3.06 -0.81 6.31
CA GLY A 105 2.79 -1.46 7.59
C GLY A 105 4.07 -1.98 8.24
N LEU A 106 4.73 -2.93 7.60
CA LEU A 106 5.98 -3.50 8.10
C LEU A 106 7.06 -2.43 8.31
N SER A 107 7.22 -1.52 7.33
CA SER A 107 8.22 -0.46 7.41
C SER A 107 7.98 0.48 8.59
N SER A 108 6.72 0.86 8.84
CA SER A 108 6.35 1.73 9.95
C SER A 108 6.59 1.06 11.31
N VAL A 109 6.23 -0.21 11.44
CA VAL A 109 6.41 -1.00 12.67
C VAL A 109 7.90 -1.17 12.97
N LEU A 110 8.71 -1.57 11.99
CA LEU A 110 10.16 -1.70 12.16
C LEU A 110 10.82 -0.38 12.56
N PHE A 111 10.39 0.73 11.96
CA PHE A 111 10.90 2.04 12.30
C PHE A 111 10.47 2.47 13.71
N ALA A 112 9.21 2.23 14.10
CA ALA A 112 8.71 2.53 15.43
C ALA A 112 9.48 1.78 16.53
N CYS A 113 9.85 0.51 16.27
CA CYS A 113 10.67 -0.28 17.19
C CYS A 113 12.07 0.30 17.45
N GLN A 114 12.61 1.08 16.51
CA GLN A 114 13.89 1.78 16.70
C GLN A 114 13.75 3.05 17.55
N LEU A 115 12.56 3.66 17.53
CA LEU A 115 12.31 4.92 18.24
C LEU A 115 11.90 4.73 19.71
N GLY A 116 11.36 3.58 20.08
CA GLY A 116 10.91 3.36 21.44
C GLY A 116 10.50 1.92 21.75
N ARG A 117 10.28 1.67 23.04
CA ARG A 117 9.87 0.34 23.52
C ARG A 117 8.37 0.08 23.37
N LYS A 118 7.59 1.12 23.14
CA LYS A 118 6.14 1.06 22.98
C LYS A 118 5.73 2.06 21.93
N PHE A 119 4.79 1.70 21.09
CA PHE A 119 4.14 2.57 20.12
C PHE A 119 2.65 2.25 20.09
N ALA A 120 1.87 3.13 19.50
CA ALA A 120 0.44 2.94 19.26
C ALA A 120 0.16 3.07 17.77
N VAL A 121 -0.75 2.24 17.28
CA VAL A 121 -1.29 2.35 15.92
C VAL A 121 -2.69 2.95 16.02
N ILE A 122 -2.93 4.04 15.30
CA ILE A 122 -4.23 4.69 15.22
C ILE A 122 -4.90 4.23 13.93
N VAL A 123 -6.07 3.63 14.05
CA VAL A 123 -6.83 3.08 12.92
C VAL A 123 -8.22 3.70 12.84
N ALA A 124 -8.86 3.60 11.68
CA ALA A 124 -10.24 3.99 11.52
C ALA A 124 -11.16 3.11 12.40
N ASN A 125 -12.27 3.68 12.89
CA ASN A 125 -13.24 2.91 13.65
C ASN A 125 -14.12 2.08 12.71
N MET A 126 -13.63 0.89 12.35
CA MET A 126 -14.31 -0.07 11.48
C MET A 126 -14.41 -1.44 12.17
N PRO A 127 -15.51 -2.17 11.95
CA PRO A 127 -15.65 -3.51 12.51
C PRO A 127 -14.50 -4.43 12.12
N GLY A 128 -13.90 -5.11 13.09
CA GLY A 128 -12.83 -6.09 12.84
C GLY A 128 -11.43 -5.50 12.60
N ILE A 129 -11.26 -4.18 12.48
CA ILE A 129 -9.97 -3.57 12.14
C ILE A 129 -8.91 -3.81 13.21
N VAL A 130 -9.25 -3.74 14.49
CA VAL A 130 -8.26 -3.89 15.58
C VAL A 130 -7.64 -5.28 15.58
N PRO A 131 -8.41 -6.40 15.64
CA PRO A 131 -7.80 -7.73 15.59
C PRO A 131 -7.04 -7.97 14.27
N HIS A 132 -7.51 -7.44 13.15
CA HIS A 132 -6.82 -7.54 11.87
C HIS A 132 -5.42 -6.89 11.90
N ILE A 133 -5.31 -5.67 12.39
CA ILE A 133 -4.02 -4.97 12.53
C ILE A 133 -3.11 -5.63 13.57
N GLU A 134 -3.68 -6.14 14.68
CA GLU A 134 -2.90 -6.88 15.68
C GLU A 134 -2.30 -8.17 15.09
N GLU A 135 -3.03 -8.88 14.25
CA GLU A 135 -2.54 -10.07 13.55
C GLU A 135 -1.38 -9.72 12.60
N GLN A 136 -1.54 -8.67 11.82
CA GLN A 136 -0.52 -8.18 10.90
C GLN A 136 0.79 -7.78 11.62
N ILE A 137 0.69 -7.09 12.75
CA ILE A 137 1.88 -6.66 13.52
C ILE A 137 2.61 -7.85 14.16
N ARG A 138 1.91 -8.95 14.43
CA ARG A 138 2.50 -10.15 15.02
C ARG A 138 3.11 -11.12 14.01
N ALA A 139 2.75 -10.99 12.75
CA ALA A 139 3.23 -11.87 11.67
C ALA A 139 4.65 -11.51 11.24
#